data_be04ee407880fdb8926ddc13361b73f1
#
_entry.id   be04ee407880fdb8926ddc13361b73f1
#
_cell.length_a   1.000
_cell.length_b   1.000
_cell.length_c   1.000
_cell.angle_alpha   90.00
_cell.angle_beta   90.00
_cell.angle_gamma   90.00
#
_symmetry.space_group_name_H-M   'P 1'
#
loop_
_entity.id
_entity.type
_entity.pdbx_description
1 polymer ?
#
loop_
_entity_poly.entity_id
_entity_poly.type
_entity_poly.pdbx_seq_one_letter_code
_entity_poly.pdbx_strand_id
1 'polypeptide(L)'
;MYWSWCQDYYSFVLSPFHDIITGHNEPFWRSLRLTDTLAEGGKELGIKNLTTLHTNRSNMLEKNLAGSSSAKPFMTGSSCSYADIFLYTCVRTVQETGGFGILRDEFGGDPFKDCPTIASICSEVGSINEVGQTVGSKFSECPI
;
A
#
# COMPACT_ATOMS: atom_id res chain seq x y z
N MET A 1 -0.96 16.36 5.36
CA MET A 1 -0.83 15.92 3.96
C MET A 1 -0.47 14.43 3.86
N TYR A 2 0.65 14.00 4.41
CA TYR A 2 1.09 12.59 4.29
C TYR A 2 0.19 11.60 5.02
N TRP A 3 -0.34 11.96 6.18
CA TRP A 3 -1.32 11.13 6.90
C TRP A 3 -2.57 10.88 6.06
N SER A 4 -3.13 11.92 5.44
CA SER A 4 -4.30 11.74 4.58
C SER A 4 -4.01 10.92 3.34
N TRP A 5 -2.79 11.01 2.76
CA TRP A 5 -2.39 10.10 1.70
C TRP A 5 -2.43 8.64 2.15
N CYS A 6 -1.87 8.34 3.34
CA CYS A 6 -1.89 6.99 3.89
C CYS A 6 -3.31 6.48 4.14
N GLN A 7 -4.19 7.33 4.67
CA GLN A 7 -5.61 6.99 4.85
C GLN A 7 -6.31 6.71 3.52
N ASP A 8 -6.07 7.56 2.53
CA ASP A 8 -6.63 7.38 1.19
C ASP A 8 -6.10 6.10 0.52
N TYR A 9 -4.81 5.84 0.63
CA TYR A 9 -4.21 4.63 0.10
C TYR A 9 -4.80 3.37 0.76
N TYR A 10 -4.92 3.38 2.08
CA TYR A 10 -5.57 2.30 2.81
C TYR A 10 -7.02 2.09 2.37
N SER A 11 -7.80 3.16 2.30
CA SER A 11 -9.23 3.09 2.01
C SER A 11 -9.54 2.78 0.54
N PHE A 12 -8.73 3.27 -0.39
CA PHE A 12 -9.01 3.15 -1.83
C PHE A 12 -8.19 2.07 -2.54
N VAL A 13 -7.13 1.59 -1.94
CA VAL A 13 -6.29 0.54 -2.52
C VAL A 13 -6.27 -0.73 -1.68
N LEU A 14 -5.81 -0.63 -0.43
CA LEU A 14 -5.62 -1.84 0.39
C LEU A 14 -6.91 -2.53 0.77
N SER A 15 -7.86 -1.79 1.34
CA SER A 15 -9.13 -2.36 1.77
C SER A 15 -9.94 -2.92 0.60
N PRO A 16 -10.11 -2.20 -0.52
CA PRO A 16 -10.73 -2.75 -1.72
C PRO A 16 -10.06 -4.02 -2.22
N PHE A 17 -8.76 -4.03 -2.30
CA PHE A 17 -8.02 -5.18 -2.79
C PHE A 17 -8.23 -6.41 -1.89
N HIS A 18 -8.16 -6.20 -0.59
CA HIS A 18 -8.45 -7.24 0.40
C HIS A 18 -9.85 -7.83 0.22
N ASP A 19 -10.87 -6.99 0.04
CA ASP A 19 -12.25 -7.44 -0.13
C ASP A 19 -12.44 -8.24 -1.42
N ILE A 20 -11.79 -7.83 -2.51
CA ILE A 20 -11.81 -8.59 -3.77
C ILE A 20 -11.19 -9.98 -3.58
N ILE A 21 -10.07 -10.08 -2.89
CA ILE A 21 -9.37 -11.35 -2.66
C ILE A 21 -10.19 -12.28 -1.78
N THR A 22 -10.77 -11.75 -0.71
CA THR A 22 -11.48 -12.54 0.29
C THR A 22 -12.96 -12.77 -0.04
N GLY A 23 -13.50 -12.03 -1.00
CA GLY A 23 -14.94 -12.04 -1.30
C GLY A 23 -15.80 -11.36 -0.24
N HIS A 24 -15.21 -10.63 0.69
CA HIS A 24 -15.93 -9.87 1.69
C HIS A 24 -16.58 -8.63 1.09
N ASN A 25 -17.65 -8.16 1.73
CA ASN A 25 -18.34 -6.91 1.37
C ASN A 25 -18.83 -6.82 -0.10
N GLU A 26 -19.10 -7.97 -0.73
CA GLU A 26 -19.61 -7.99 -2.11
C GLU A 26 -20.77 -7.02 -2.36
N PRO A 27 -21.80 -6.89 -1.48
CA PRO A 27 -22.88 -5.92 -1.66
C PRO A 27 -22.38 -4.46 -1.67
N PHE A 28 -21.39 -4.14 -0.84
CA PHE A 28 -20.79 -2.81 -0.79
C PHE A 28 -20.03 -2.49 -2.09
N TRP A 29 -19.29 -3.45 -2.60
CA TRP A 29 -18.56 -3.32 -3.85
C TRP A 29 -19.47 -3.11 -5.04
N ARG A 30 -20.58 -3.83 -5.09
CA ARG A 30 -21.63 -3.63 -6.10
C ARG A 30 -22.18 -2.23 -6.06
N SER A 31 -22.39 -1.66 -4.85
CA SER A 31 -22.90 -0.30 -4.70
C SER A 31 -21.94 0.77 -5.24
N LEU A 32 -20.64 0.53 -5.18
CA LEU A 32 -19.61 1.43 -5.69
C LEU A 32 -19.33 1.26 -7.19
N ARG A 33 -20.07 0.41 -7.90
CA ARG A 33 -19.86 0.05 -9.29
C ARG A 33 -18.47 -0.51 -9.63
N LEU A 34 -17.66 -0.78 -8.61
CA LEU A 34 -16.41 -1.51 -8.78
C LEU A 34 -16.64 -2.97 -9.15
N THR A 35 -17.87 -3.42 -9.02
CA THR A 35 -18.29 -4.82 -9.10
C THR A 35 -19.31 -5.16 -10.16
N ASP A 36 -19.82 -4.22 -10.94
CA ASP A 36 -20.40 -4.58 -12.26
C ASP A 36 -19.35 -5.37 -13.07
N THR A 37 -18.13 -5.28 -12.63
CA THR A 37 -16.95 -5.98 -13.11
C THR A 37 -16.66 -7.32 -12.43
N LEU A 38 -17.28 -7.69 -11.31
CA LEU A 38 -17.01 -8.98 -10.63
C LEU A 38 -17.89 -10.14 -11.14
N ALA A 39 -18.97 -9.86 -11.84
CA ALA A 39 -19.73 -10.85 -12.57
C ALA A 39 -19.10 -11.00 -13.97
N GLU A 40 -18.51 -12.15 -14.31
CA GLU A 40 -17.97 -12.46 -15.63
C GLU A 40 -16.63 -11.78 -16.00
N GLY A 41 -15.57 -12.04 -15.25
CA GLY A 41 -14.21 -11.50 -15.52
C GLY A 41 -13.92 -10.20 -14.78
N GLY A 42 -14.82 -9.73 -13.96
CA GLY A 42 -14.71 -8.49 -13.23
C GLY A 42 -13.67 -8.49 -12.13
N LYS A 43 -13.29 -9.66 -11.60
CA LYS A 43 -12.19 -9.77 -10.65
C LYS A 43 -10.87 -9.31 -11.30
N GLU A 44 -10.58 -9.73 -12.52
CA GLU A 44 -9.38 -9.34 -13.26
C GLU A 44 -9.38 -7.85 -13.56
N LEU A 45 -10.51 -7.30 -14.01
CA LEU A 45 -10.63 -5.87 -14.26
C LEU A 45 -10.53 -5.06 -12.97
N GLY A 46 -11.11 -5.54 -11.87
CA GLY A 46 -10.99 -4.94 -10.54
C GLY A 46 -9.53 -4.89 -10.06
N ILE A 47 -8.79 -5.98 -10.20
CA ILE A 47 -7.36 -6.05 -9.90
C ILE A 47 -6.57 -5.08 -10.77
N LYS A 48 -6.86 -5.03 -12.06
CA LYS A 48 -6.20 -4.11 -13.01
C LYS A 48 -6.45 -2.65 -12.66
N ASN A 49 -7.68 -2.30 -12.32
CA ASN A 49 -8.04 -0.94 -11.90
C ASN A 49 -7.34 -0.56 -10.59
N LEU A 50 -7.26 -1.46 -9.61
CA LEU A 50 -6.54 -1.24 -8.37
C LEU A 50 -5.04 -1.13 -8.58
N THR A 51 -4.48 -1.91 -9.50
CA THR A 51 -3.07 -1.81 -9.91
C THR A 51 -2.77 -0.42 -10.48
N THR A 52 -3.64 0.10 -11.34
CA THR A 52 -3.53 1.45 -11.89
C THR A 52 -3.63 2.51 -10.79
N LEU A 53 -4.57 2.36 -9.87
CA LEU A 53 -4.76 3.29 -8.76
C LEU A 53 -3.57 3.27 -7.80
N HIS A 54 -3.04 2.09 -7.50
CA HIS A 54 -1.80 1.94 -6.73
C HIS A 54 -0.65 2.71 -7.39
N THR A 55 -0.42 2.50 -8.68
CA THR A 55 0.65 3.15 -9.44
C THR A 55 0.52 4.68 -9.39
N ASN A 56 -0.67 5.20 -9.64
CA ASN A 56 -0.91 6.64 -9.63
C ASN A 56 -0.67 7.25 -8.24
N ARG A 57 -1.17 6.59 -7.19
CA ARG A 57 -1.03 7.07 -5.80
C ARG A 57 0.41 7.00 -5.30
N SER A 58 1.10 5.89 -5.54
CA SER A 58 2.49 5.73 -5.11
C SER A 58 3.44 6.66 -5.87
N ASN A 59 3.25 6.84 -7.17
CA ASN A 59 4.06 7.78 -7.96
C ASN A 59 3.84 9.24 -7.54
N MET A 60 2.61 9.61 -7.21
CA MET A 60 2.31 10.94 -6.71
C MET A 60 3.02 11.21 -5.37
N LEU A 61 2.97 10.27 -4.45
CA LEU A 61 3.66 10.39 -3.17
C LEU A 61 5.18 10.44 -3.36
N GLU A 62 5.73 9.53 -4.16
CA GLU A 62 7.15 9.48 -4.47
C GLU A 62 7.66 10.81 -5.04
N LYS A 63 6.94 11.36 -6.00
CA LYS A 63 7.28 12.66 -6.61
C LYS A 63 7.27 13.79 -5.58
N ASN A 64 6.28 13.82 -4.71
CA ASN A 64 6.18 14.83 -3.67
C ASN A 64 7.31 14.71 -2.64
N LEU A 65 7.62 13.49 -2.20
CA LEU A 65 8.70 13.24 -1.25
C LEU A 65 10.09 13.51 -1.84
N ALA A 66 10.33 13.08 -3.06
CA ALA A 66 11.61 13.32 -3.76
C ALA A 66 11.86 14.80 -4.02
N GLY A 67 10.80 15.57 -4.24
CA GLY A 67 10.88 17.04 -4.41
C GLY A 67 11.03 17.83 -3.10
N SER A 68 10.87 17.19 -1.94
CA SER A 68 10.94 17.86 -0.64
C SER A 68 12.32 17.71 -0.01
N SER A 69 13.01 18.83 0.22
CA SER A 69 14.29 18.81 0.92
C SER A 69 14.20 18.42 2.40
N SER A 70 13.01 18.52 2.99
CA SER A 70 12.74 18.19 4.40
C SER A 70 12.33 16.73 4.63
N ALA A 71 12.07 15.96 3.59
CA ALA A 71 11.64 14.57 3.69
C ALA A 71 12.83 13.60 3.84
N LYS A 72 13.70 13.84 4.83
CA LYS A 72 14.87 12.99 5.10
C LYS A 72 15.24 13.02 6.58
N PRO A 73 15.44 11.87 7.20
CA PRO A 73 15.21 10.50 6.68
C PRO A 73 13.73 10.08 6.67
N PHE A 74 12.84 10.86 7.28
CA PHE A 74 11.40 10.62 7.39
C PHE A 74 10.60 11.62 6.57
N MET A 75 9.31 11.37 6.40
CA MET A 75 8.42 12.18 5.54
C MET A 75 8.40 13.67 5.92
N THR A 76 8.54 13.98 7.19
CA THR A 76 8.46 15.36 7.70
C THR A 76 9.78 15.90 8.26
N GLY A 77 10.87 15.16 8.14
CA GLY A 77 12.19 15.59 8.61
C GLY A 77 13.00 14.54 9.33
N SER A 78 13.61 14.91 10.45
CA SER A 78 14.56 14.06 11.20
C SER A 78 13.92 13.10 12.19
N SER A 79 12.63 13.27 12.49
CA SER A 79 11.91 12.46 13.47
C SER A 79 10.84 11.61 12.81
N CYS A 80 10.74 10.34 13.22
CA CYS A 80 9.68 9.44 12.78
C CYS A 80 8.32 9.92 13.32
N SER A 81 7.35 10.01 12.43
CA SER A 81 5.98 10.37 12.74
C SER A 81 5.02 9.18 12.59
N TYR A 82 3.79 9.33 13.05
CA TYR A 82 2.74 8.33 12.82
C TYR A 82 2.48 8.10 11.32
N ALA A 83 2.64 9.13 10.49
CA ALA A 83 2.50 8.99 9.04
C ALA A 83 3.57 8.05 8.45
N ASP A 84 4.80 8.13 8.95
CA ASP A 84 5.89 7.22 8.54
C ASP A 84 5.58 5.77 8.90
N ILE A 85 5.09 5.54 10.12
CA ILE A 85 4.71 4.20 10.59
C ILE A 85 3.53 3.67 9.77
N PHE A 86 2.54 4.50 9.47
CA PHE A 86 1.40 4.11 8.65
C PHE A 86 1.84 3.79 7.21
N LEU A 87 2.69 4.61 6.61
CA LEU A 87 3.28 4.33 5.29
C LEU A 87 4.02 2.99 5.30
N TYR A 88 4.89 2.78 6.28
CA TYR A 88 5.61 1.52 6.45
C TYR A 88 4.65 0.33 6.51
N THR A 89 3.59 0.44 7.31
CA THR A 89 2.58 -0.61 7.42
C THR A 89 1.89 -0.89 6.09
N CYS A 90 1.49 0.14 5.36
CA CYS A 90 0.87 -0.01 4.04
C CYS A 90 1.81 -0.70 3.04
N VAL A 91 3.05 -0.23 2.96
CA VAL A 91 4.05 -0.77 2.03
C VAL A 91 4.37 -2.23 2.34
N ARG A 92 4.61 -2.55 3.61
CA ARG A 92 4.92 -3.92 4.05
C ARG A 92 3.73 -4.87 3.82
N THR A 93 2.51 -4.40 4.05
CA THR A 93 1.30 -5.19 3.76
C THR A 93 1.30 -5.64 2.29
N VAL A 94 1.53 -4.72 1.37
CA VAL A 94 1.56 -5.02 -0.06
C VAL A 94 2.74 -5.91 -0.44
N GLN A 95 3.91 -5.69 0.16
CA GLN A 95 5.13 -6.43 -0.16
C GLN A 95 5.14 -7.85 0.37
N GLU A 96 4.53 -8.12 1.52
CA GLU A 96 4.76 -9.37 2.26
C GLU A 96 3.51 -10.18 2.57
N THR A 97 2.33 -9.59 2.63
CA THR A 97 1.11 -10.32 2.91
C THR A 97 0.73 -11.23 1.75
N GLY A 98 0.43 -12.48 2.04
CA GLY A 98 0.18 -13.52 1.04
C GLY A 98 -0.93 -13.17 0.04
N GLY A 99 -2.03 -12.60 0.53
CA GLY A 99 -3.16 -12.19 -0.32
C GLY A 99 -2.83 -11.13 -1.37
N PHE A 100 -1.82 -10.30 -1.13
CA PHE A 100 -1.34 -9.31 -2.08
C PHE A 100 -0.35 -9.87 -3.13
N GLY A 101 -0.11 -11.18 -3.13
CA GLY A 101 0.70 -11.86 -4.14
C GLY A 101 0.22 -11.58 -5.56
N ILE A 102 -1.08 -11.49 -5.77
CA ILE A 102 -1.66 -11.15 -7.08
C ILE A 102 -1.21 -9.76 -7.54
N LEU A 103 -1.18 -8.77 -6.63
CA LEU A 103 -0.68 -7.44 -6.97
C LEU A 103 0.82 -7.45 -7.28
N ARG A 104 1.61 -8.20 -6.51
CA ARG A 104 3.04 -8.37 -6.79
C ARG A 104 3.29 -9.03 -8.15
N ASP A 105 2.47 -9.99 -8.54
CA ASP A 105 2.57 -10.65 -9.86
C ASP A 105 2.32 -9.67 -11.00
N GLU A 106 1.36 -8.73 -10.85
CA GLU A 106 1.10 -7.67 -11.84
C GLU A 106 2.31 -6.74 -12.07
N PHE A 107 3.17 -6.56 -11.07
CA PHE A 107 4.39 -5.76 -11.16
C PHE A 107 5.66 -6.58 -11.47
N GLY A 108 5.54 -7.90 -11.52
CA GLY A 108 6.70 -8.77 -11.65
C GLY A 108 7.63 -8.74 -10.44
N GLY A 109 7.11 -8.40 -9.26
CA GLY A 109 7.85 -8.29 -8.01
C GLY A 109 7.30 -7.21 -7.08
N ASP A 110 8.17 -6.38 -6.51
CA ASP A 110 7.77 -5.33 -5.58
C ASP A 110 6.94 -4.24 -6.27
N PRO A 111 5.68 -4.00 -5.84
CA PRO A 111 4.85 -2.93 -6.38
C PRO A 111 5.39 -1.52 -6.15
N PHE A 112 6.33 -1.34 -5.24
CA PHE A 112 6.98 -0.05 -4.96
C PHE A 112 8.39 0.05 -5.56
N LYS A 113 8.75 -0.82 -6.49
CA LYS A 113 10.09 -0.87 -7.10
C LYS A 113 10.56 0.46 -7.72
N ASP A 114 9.63 1.28 -8.20
CA ASP A 114 9.92 2.57 -8.82
C ASP A 114 9.79 3.75 -7.83
N CYS A 115 9.74 3.46 -6.53
CA CYS A 115 9.55 4.43 -5.46
C CYS A 115 10.73 4.43 -4.47
N PRO A 116 11.93 4.90 -4.88
CA PRO A 116 13.13 4.82 -4.05
C PRO A 116 13.06 5.67 -2.77
N THR A 117 12.38 6.80 -2.79
CA THR A 117 12.23 7.65 -1.59
C THR A 117 11.30 6.98 -0.58
N ILE A 118 10.19 6.41 -1.03
CA ILE A 118 9.30 5.61 -0.18
C ILE A 118 10.06 4.42 0.43
N ALA A 119 10.84 3.72 -0.38
CA ALA A 119 11.65 2.59 0.08
C ALA A 119 12.68 3.02 1.14
N SER A 120 13.33 4.16 0.96
CA SER A 120 14.29 4.71 1.92
C SER A 120 13.63 5.05 3.26
N ILE A 121 12.47 5.70 3.22
CA ILE A 121 11.70 6.01 4.44
C ILE A 121 11.28 4.73 5.16
N CYS A 122 10.78 3.74 4.44
CA CYS A 122 10.39 2.46 5.02
C CYS A 122 11.58 1.71 5.63
N SER A 123 12.76 1.80 5.03
CA SER A 123 14.00 1.25 5.59
C SER A 123 14.37 1.93 6.92
N GLU A 124 14.29 3.24 7.00
CA GLU A 124 14.54 3.98 8.22
C GLU A 124 13.53 3.65 9.33
N VAL A 125 12.25 3.57 9.00
CA VAL A 125 11.21 3.17 9.96
C VAL A 125 11.43 1.75 10.44
N GLY A 126 11.74 0.82 9.56
CA GLY A 126 12.00 -0.58 9.88
C GLY A 126 13.26 -0.79 10.73
N SER A 127 14.20 0.14 10.72
CA SER A 127 15.39 0.09 11.57
C SER A 127 15.13 0.52 13.01
N ILE A 128 13.98 1.13 13.30
CA ILE A 128 13.54 1.41 14.66
C ILE A 128 13.13 0.08 15.31
N ASN A 129 13.85 -0.33 16.37
CA ASN A 129 13.69 -1.66 16.98
C ASN A 129 12.24 -2.00 17.33
N GLU A 130 11.51 -1.06 17.94
CA GLU A 130 10.13 -1.26 18.35
C GLU A 130 9.20 -1.52 17.16
N VAL A 131 9.41 -0.81 16.05
CA VAL A 131 8.60 -0.95 14.83
C VAL A 131 9.01 -2.21 14.06
N GLY A 132 10.29 -2.40 13.81
CA GLY A 132 10.80 -3.52 13.03
C GLY A 132 10.51 -4.88 13.68
N GLN A 133 10.65 -4.98 15.00
CA GLN A 133 10.38 -6.23 15.73
C GLN A 133 8.90 -6.49 15.93
N THR A 134 8.10 -5.46 16.20
CA THR A 134 6.68 -5.62 16.55
C THR A 134 5.79 -5.70 15.32
N VAL A 135 6.04 -4.87 14.30
CA VAL A 135 5.23 -4.78 13.10
C VAL A 135 5.84 -5.58 11.96
N GLY A 136 7.13 -5.38 11.69
CA GLY A 136 7.81 -5.98 10.53
C GLY A 136 7.87 -7.51 10.56
N SER A 137 8.02 -8.12 11.75
CA SER A 137 8.12 -9.58 11.90
C SER A 137 6.81 -10.33 11.65
N LYS A 138 5.68 -9.67 11.61
CA LYS A 138 4.36 -10.30 11.56
C LYS A 138 3.68 -10.27 10.20
N PHE A 139 4.22 -9.56 9.23
CA PHE A 139 3.59 -9.47 7.91
C PHE A 139 3.58 -10.81 7.16
N SER A 140 4.65 -11.59 7.27
CA SER A 140 4.72 -12.92 6.64
C SER A 140 3.80 -13.95 7.28
N GLU A 141 3.37 -13.72 8.52
CA GLU A 141 2.45 -14.59 9.26
C GLU A 141 0.98 -14.22 9.04
N CYS A 142 0.71 -13.11 8.35
CA CYS A 142 -0.65 -12.67 8.09
C CYS A 142 -1.35 -13.62 7.12
N PRO A 143 -2.52 -14.19 7.48
CA PRO A 143 -3.17 -15.26 6.70
C PRO A 143 -3.90 -14.76 5.43
N ILE A 144 -3.82 -13.49 5.13
CA ILE A 144 -4.47 -12.95 3.94
C ILE A 144 -3.67 -13.23 2.69
#